data_077f72c911933e3d4825f7902311b14a
#
_entry.id   077f72c911933e3d4825f7902311b14a
#
_cell.length_a   1.000
_cell.length_b   1.000
_cell.length_c   1.000
_cell.angle_alpha   90.00
_cell.angle_beta   90.00
_cell.angle_gamma   90.00
#
_symmetry.space_group_name_H-M   'P 1'
#
loop_
_entity.id
_entity.type
_entity.pdbx_description
1 polymer ?
#
loop_
_entity_poly.entity_id
_entity_poly.type
_entity_poly.pdbx_seq_one_letter_code
_entity_poly.pdbx_strand_id
1 'polypeptide(L)'
;MSDLDLQLLTGKIVIVAPHMDDEALACGGLIAKLPNKDGVHIIYATDGMKSPAPIIPGRDKISPDLGKTRMQESIEAMKLLGIPEHNLHFLCLPEAQLKKHLSSLRNLLREKIRTIAPKQILVPFRYDRHPDHLAVNHAIVSEFRRGDMQPQLIEYFVYYRWRLMSKRDIRRYIRPQFLFKLEIGEVAQQKRQALDCFTSQITIYYPWQTRPILTSILLDEECQNPEFFLISNDSWAGAAVFSNSVFWIHLVHRLEPFLQRWKYRIGAYLKRLLQNYVRESN
;
A
#
# COMPACT_ATOMS: atom_id res chain seq x y z
N MET A 1 8.10 -6.20 20.96
CA MET A 1 8.08 -5.28 19.80
C MET A 1 9.12 -4.21 20.08
N SER A 2 10.05 -4.04 19.18
CA SER A 2 11.19 -3.12 19.32
C SER A 2 10.96 -1.87 18.49
N ASP A 3 11.64 -0.77 18.85
CA ASP A 3 11.67 0.41 18.01
C ASP A 3 12.56 0.16 16.79
N LEU A 4 12.19 0.74 15.64
CA LEU A 4 12.98 0.67 14.42
C LEU A 4 14.18 1.63 14.56
N ASP A 5 15.37 1.06 14.54
CA ASP A 5 16.59 1.85 14.53
C ASP A 5 16.89 2.33 13.10
N LEU A 6 16.76 3.63 12.88
CA LEU A 6 17.01 4.26 11.58
C LEU A 6 18.49 4.20 11.16
N GLN A 7 19.42 4.00 12.10
CA GLN A 7 20.84 3.83 11.77
C GLN A 7 21.13 2.54 11.01
N LEU A 8 20.21 1.55 11.11
CA LEU A 8 20.29 0.31 10.32
C LEU A 8 19.87 0.51 8.86
N LEU A 9 19.15 1.58 8.56
CA LEU A 9 18.71 1.92 7.20
C LEU A 9 19.77 2.79 6.53
N THR A 10 20.80 2.14 6.01
CA THR A 10 21.97 2.81 5.41
C THR A 10 22.04 2.59 3.89
N GLY A 11 22.62 3.57 3.18
CA GLY A 11 22.79 3.49 1.73
C GLY A 11 21.51 3.82 0.98
N LYS A 12 21.34 3.21 -0.20
CA LYS A 12 20.13 3.41 -1.01
C LYS A 12 18.99 2.52 -0.51
N ILE A 13 17.82 3.10 -0.44
CA ILE A 13 16.56 2.46 -0.03
C ILE A 13 15.58 2.55 -1.18
N VAL A 14 14.91 1.46 -1.50
CA VAL A 14 13.80 1.46 -2.46
C VAL A 14 12.51 1.17 -1.70
N ILE A 15 11.48 2.00 -1.89
CA ILE A 15 10.12 1.74 -1.45
C ILE A 15 9.30 1.41 -2.70
N VAL A 16 8.74 0.21 -2.77
CA VAL A 16 7.89 -0.21 -3.90
C VAL A 16 6.44 -0.03 -3.51
N ALA A 17 5.80 1.00 -4.03
CA ALA A 17 4.40 1.33 -3.81
C ALA A 17 3.53 0.74 -4.94
N PRO A 18 2.55 -0.10 -4.65
CA PRO A 18 1.58 -0.55 -5.65
C PRO A 18 0.80 0.59 -6.27
N HIS A 19 0.35 1.55 -5.46
CA HIS A 19 -0.42 2.72 -5.87
C HIS A 19 0.25 4.00 -5.37
N MET A 20 -0.13 5.09 -5.98
CA MET A 20 0.31 6.44 -5.62
C MET A 20 -0.52 6.95 -4.43
N ASP A 21 0.00 6.77 -3.23
CA ASP A 21 -0.46 7.11 -1.89
C ASP A 21 0.05 6.10 -0.82
N ASP A 22 0.33 4.84 -1.21
CA ASP A 22 0.74 3.77 -0.30
C ASP A 22 2.05 4.11 0.44
N GLU A 23 3.02 4.74 -0.25
CA GLU A 23 4.31 5.16 0.31
C GLU A 23 4.14 6.23 1.38
N ALA A 24 3.24 7.17 1.17
CA ALA A 24 2.96 8.24 2.13
C ALA A 24 2.15 7.71 3.32
N LEU A 25 1.18 6.82 3.08
CA LEU A 25 0.37 6.20 4.12
C LEU A 25 1.22 5.35 5.07
N ALA A 26 2.03 4.43 4.52
CA ALA A 26 2.70 3.41 5.32
C ALA A 26 4.13 3.77 5.71
N CYS A 27 4.79 4.67 4.98
CA CYS A 27 6.20 5.01 5.14
C CYS A 27 6.45 6.53 5.17
N GLY A 28 5.41 7.38 5.17
CA GLY A 28 5.58 8.84 5.14
C GLY A 28 6.36 9.38 6.33
N GLY A 29 6.12 8.85 7.53
CA GLY A 29 6.89 9.17 8.73
C GLY A 29 8.32 8.66 8.66
N LEU A 30 8.53 7.44 8.19
CA LEU A 30 9.87 6.90 7.93
C LEU A 30 10.63 7.80 6.95
N ILE A 31 10.05 8.11 5.81
CA ILE A 31 10.65 9.00 4.81
C ILE A 31 11.01 10.35 5.45
N ALA A 32 10.10 10.96 6.19
CA ALA A 32 10.34 12.24 6.85
C ALA A 32 11.53 12.20 7.82
N LYS A 33 11.70 11.10 8.55
CA LYS A 33 12.77 10.92 9.56
C LYS A 33 14.12 10.49 8.99
N LEU A 34 14.18 9.89 7.79
CA LEU A 34 15.45 9.48 7.19
C LEU A 34 16.36 10.69 6.95
N PRO A 35 17.65 10.63 7.33
CA PRO A 35 18.56 11.78 7.19
C PRO A 35 18.99 12.03 5.75
N ASN A 36 19.12 10.97 4.94
CA ASN A 36 19.56 11.04 3.53
C ASN A 36 18.39 10.76 2.59
N LYS A 37 17.79 11.82 2.05
CA LYS A 37 16.67 11.75 1.09
C LYS A 37 17.11 11.36 -0.33
N ASP A 38 18.33 11.74 -0.72
CA ASP A 38 18.87 11.44 -2.06
C ASP A 38 19.09 9.94 -2.28
N GLY A 39 19.23 9.19 -1.18
CA GLY A 39 19.35 7.73 -1.22
C GLY A 39 18.01 6.99 -1.26
N VAL A 40 16.88 7.69 -1.13
CA VAL A 40 15.55 7.08 -1.10
C VAL A 40 14.90 7.16 -2.48
N HIS A 41 14.54 6.01 -3.03
CA HIS A 41 13.86 5.88 -4.32
C HIS A 41 12.46 5.28 -4.12
N ILE A 42 11.46 5.80 -4.82
CA ILE A 42 10.10 5.26 -4.80
C ILE A 42 9.79 4.67 -6.17
N ILE A 43 9.29 3.43 -6.22
CA ILE A 43 8.83 2.78 -7.45
C ILE A 43 7.33 2.56 -7.35
N TYR A 44 6.56 3.27 -8.17
CA TYR A 44 5.12 3.10 -8.30
C TYR A 44 4.81 2.05 -9.37
N ALA A 45 4.07 1.00 -8.99
CA ALA A 45 3.85 -0.12 -9.88
C ALA A 45 2.72 0.12 -10.88
N THR A 46 1.63 0.80 -10.47
CA THR A 46 0.43 0.96 -11.30
C THR A 46 0.26 2.35 -11.90
N ASP A 47 -0.65 2.44 -12.87
CA ASP A 47 -1.03 3.66 -13.56
C ASP A 47 -2.02 4.55 -12.79
N GLY A 48 -2.56 4.06 -11.67
CA GLY A 48 -3.51 4.80 -10.83
C GLY A 48 -4.89 5.05 -11.46
N MET A 49 -5.27 4.32 -12.50
CA MET A 49 -6.48 4.58 -13.30
C MET A 49 -7.75 3.91 -12.76
N LYS A 50 -7.72 3.23 -11.61
CA LYS A 50 -8.88 2.48 -11.08
C LYS A 50 -9.36 2.94 -9.70
N SER A 51 -8.74 3.91 -9.11
CA SER A 51 -9.14 4.48 -7.81
C SER A 51 -9.27 6.00 -7.90
N PRO A 52 -10.49 6.56 -7.72
CA PRO A 52 -11.77 5.92 -7.33
C PRO A 52 -12.35 5.01 -8.41
N ALA A 53 -12.87 3.83 -8.00
CA ALA A 53 -13.53 2.91 -8.92
C ALA A 53 -14.99 3.31 -9.18
N PRO A 54 -15.50 3.21 -10.44
CA PRO A 54 -16.89 3.45 -10.76
C PRO A 54 -17.85 2.63 -9.91
N ILE A 55 -18.90 3.26 -9.39
CA ILE A 55 -19.97 2.55 -8.66
C ILE A 55 -20.85 1.79 -9.64
N ILE A 56 -21.21 2.43 -10.77
CA ILE A 56 -22.01 1.84 -11.85
C ILE A 56 -21.16 1.80 -13.11
N PRO A 57 -20.63 0.60 -13.49
CA PRO A 57 -19.85 0.46 -14.72
C PRO A 57 -20.65 0.92 -15.96
N GLY A 58 -19.99 1.65 -16.85
CA GLY A 58 -20.57 2.20 -18.07
C GLY A 58 -21.30 3.54 -17.91
N ARG A 59 -21.76 3.88 -16.69
CA ARG A 59 -22.39 5.18 -16.38
C ARG A 59 -21.38 6.14 -15.76
N ASP A 60 -20.67 5.67 -14.73
CA ASP A 60 -19.71 6.46 -14.00
C ASP A 60 -18.39 6.48 -14.77
N LYS A 61 -17.98 7.65 -15.21
CA LYS A 61 -16.77 7.82 -16.02
C LYS A 61 -15.61 8.25 -15.16
N ILE A 62 -14.45 7.67 -15.44
CA ILE A 62 -13.16 8.08 -14.90
C ILE A 62 -12.51 9.01 -15.93
N SER A 63 -11.91 10.10 -15.46
CA SER A 63 -11.13 10.98 -16.34
C SER A 63 -9.95 10.19 -16.95
N PRO A 64 -9.68 10.34 -18.26
CA PRO A 64 -8.49 9.76 -18.88
C PRO A 64 -7.19 10.32 -18.30
N ASP A 65 -7.23 11.46 -17.61
CA ASP A 65 -6.08 12.10 -16.99
C ASP A 65 -5.88 11.73 -15.52
N LEU A 66 -6.72 10.85 -14.94
CA LEU A 66 -6.61 10.48 -13.53
C LEU A 66 -5.21 9.99 -13.16
N GLY A 67 -4.62 9.12 -13.98
CA GLY A 67 -3.27 8.62 -13.74
C GLY A 67 -2.23 9.73 -13.69
N LYS A 68 -2.31 10.69 -14.63
CA LYS A 68 -1.42 11.88 -14.62
C LYS A 68 -1.63 12.74 -13.37
N THR A 69 -2.88 12.96 -12.98
CA THR A 69 -3.21 13.68 -11.75
C THR A 69 -2.57 13.01 -10.55
N ARG A 70 -2.74 11.69 -10.38
CA ARG A 70 -2.16 10.94 -9.26
C ARG A 70 -0.63 10.93 -9.28
N MET A 71 -0.01 10.86 -10.47
CA MET A 71 1.45 11.02 -10.59
C MET A 71 1.90 12.39 -10.08
N GLN A 72 1.21 13.47 -10.47
CA GLN A 72 1.54 14.81 -10.00
C GLN A 72 1.34 14.96 -8.49
N GLU A 73 0.25 14.43 -7.93
CA GLU A 73 -0.02 14.40 -6.50
C GLU A 73 1.12 13.69 -5.74
N SER A 74 1.63 12.56 -6.27
CA SER A 74 2.77 11.84 -5.68
C SER A 74 4.07 12.65 -5.73
N ILE A 75 4.34 13.33 -6.85
CA ILE A 75 5.52 14.19 -6.99
C ILE A 75 5.49 15.30 -5.93
N GLU A 76 4.34 15.96 -5.76
CA GLU A 76 4.16 17.01 -4.77
C GLU A 76 4.28 16.50 -3.34
N ALA A 77 3.65 15.36 -3.04
CA ALA A 77 3.74 14.71 -1.74
C ALA A 77 5.18 14.33 -1.37
N MET A 78 5.91 13.70 -2.30
CA MET A 78 7.28 13.28 -2.07
C MET A 78 8.24 14.47 -1.99
N LYS A 79 7.99 15.55 -2.73
CA LYS A 79 8.72 16.80 -2.59
C LYS A 79 8.61 17.39 -1.18
N LEU A 80 7.42 17.37 -0.56
CA LEU A 80 7.21 17.81 0.83
C LEU A 80 7.97 16.92 1.83
N LEU A 81 8.15 15.65 1.52
CA LEU A 81 8.97 14.72 2.32
C LEU A 81 10.47 14.81 2.00
N GLY A 82 10.87 15.67 1.06
CA GLY A 82 12.25 15.93 0.69
C GLY A 82 12.85 14.94 -0.31
N ILE A 83 12.04 14.12 -0.98
CA ILE A 83 12.49 13.18 -2.02
C ILE A 83 12.60 13.93 -3.35
N PRO A 84 13.77 13.88 -4.03
CA PRO A 84 13.92 14.50 -5.34
C PRO A 84 13.13 13.75 -6.42
N GLU A 85 12.57 14.49 -7.38
CA GLU A 85 11.69 13.94 -8.41
C GLU A 85 12.36 12.83 -9.25
N HIS A 86 13.66 12.94 -9.53
CA HIS A 86 14.41 11.93 -10.29
C HIS A 86 14.53 10.57 -9.56
N ASN A 87 14.19 10.51 -8.27
CA ASN A 87 14.10 9.27 -7.50
C ASN A 87 12.70 8.64 -7.52
N LEU A 88 11.73 9.25 -8.23
CA LEU A 88 10.39 8.70 -8.39
C LEU A 88 10.30 7.95 -9.74
N HIS A 89 9.94 6.68 -9.68
CA HIS A 89 9.92 5.79 -10.85
C HIS A 89 8.53 5.23 -11.06
N PHE A 90 7.88 5.55 -12.17
CA PHE A 90 6.53 5.11 -12.49
C PHE A 90 6.57 3.99 -13.54
N LEU A 91 6.10 2.77 -13.18
CA LEU A 91 6.06 1.62 -14.08
C LEU A 91 4.79 1.59 -14.95
N CYS A 92 3.76 2.31 -14.56
CA CYS A 92 2.49 2.49 -15.29
C CYS A 92 1.82 1.18 -15.73
N LEU A 93 1.90 0.12 -14.93
CA LEU A 93 1.17 -1.12 -15.20
C LEU A 93 -0.33 -0.94 -14.85
N PRO A 94 -1.26 -1.65 -15.52
CA PRO A 94 -2.69 -1.49 -15.27
C PRO A 94 -3.07 -1.78 -13.82
N GLU A 95 -3.64 -0.79 -13.11
CA GLU A 95 -4.14 -0.92 -11.73
C GLU A 95 -5.23 -1.99 -11.62
N ALA A 96 -5.29 -2.70 -10.48
CA ALA A 96 -6.15 -3.83 -10.17
C ALA A 96 -5.89 -5.07 -11.06
N GLN A 97 -4.78 -5.11 -11.82
CA GLN A 97 -4.46 -6.17 -12.75
C GLN A 97 -3.01 -6.68 -12.64
N LEU A 98 -2.21 -6.26 -11.64
CA LEU A 98 -0.80 -6.64 -11.54
C LEU A 98 -0.58 -8.16 -11.52
N LYS A 99 -1.53 -8.93 -10.96
CA LYS A 99 -1.48 -10.39 -11.01
C LYS A 99 -1.47 -10.94 -12.44
N LYS A 100 -2.16 -10.29 -13.39
CA LYS A 100 -2.17 -10.68 -14.81
C LYS A 100 -0.88 -10.27 -15.53
N HIS A 101 -0.22 -9.24 -15.03
CA HIS A 101 1.01 -8.67 -15.59
C HIS A 101 2.26 -9.01 -14.75
N LEU A 102 2.22 -10.11 -13.99
CA LEU A 102 3.27 -10.45 -13.02
C LEU A 102 4.66 -10.60 -13.67
N SER A 103 4.73 -11.12 -14.88
CA SER A 103 5.99 -11.25 -15.64
C SER A 103 6.58 -9.90 -15.99
N SER A 104 5.76 -8.98 -16.52
CA SER A 104 6.18 -7.60 -16.83
C SER A 104 6.60 -6.85 -15.56
N LEU A 105 5.81 -6.98 -14.48
CA LEU A 105 6.12 -6.37 -13.19
C LEU A 105 7.48 -6.84 -12.66
N ARG A 106 7.77 -8.14 -12.70
CA ARG A 106 9.08 -8.68 -12.28
C ARG A 106 10.22 -8.12 -13.09
N ASN A 107 10.09 -8.09 -14.42
CA ASN A 107 11.15 -7.61 -15.31
C ASN A 107 11.44 -6.13 -15.05
N LEU A 108 10.42 -5.28 -14.98
CA LEU A 108 10.57 -3.85 -14.72
C LEU A 108 11.16 -3.58 -13.33
N LEU A 109 10.68 -4.28 -12.30
CA LEU A 109 11.23 -4.16 -10.95
C LEU A 109 12.68 -4.62 -10.88
N ARG A 110 13.01 -5.76 -11.52
CA ARG A 110 14.39 -6.28 -11.60
C ARG A 110 15.33 -5.26 -12.22
N GLU A 111 14.98 -4.72 -13.38
CA GLU A 111 15.78 -3.74 -14.10
C GLU A 111 16.02 -2.50 -13.23
N LYS A 112 14.95 -1.93 -12.70
CA LYS A 112 15.03 -0.70 -11.91
C LYS A 112 15.81 -0.89 -10.61
N ILE A 113 15.55 -1.98 -9.87
CA ILE A 113 16.24 -2.26 -8.60
C ILE A 113 17.72 -2.58 -8.84
N ARG A 114 18.07 -3.29 -9.91
CA ARG A 114 19.49 -3.53 -10.26
C ARG A 114 20.23 -2.23 -10.58
N THR A 115 19.58 -1.31 -11.29
CA THR A 115 20.17 0.01 -11.59
C THR A 115 20.37 0.84 -10.32
N ILE A 116 19.42 0.84 -9.40
CA ILE A 116 19.51 1.58 -8.13
C ILE A 116 20.53 0.93 -7.19
N ALA A 117 20.59 -0.41 -7.17
CA ALA A 117 21.39 -1.23 -6.27
C ALA A 117 21.16 -0.89 -4.77
N PRO A 118 19.92 -1.00 -4.25
CA PRO A 118 19.60 -0.65 -2.88
C PRO A 118 20.12 -1.68 -1.87
N LYS A 119 20.37 -1.22 -0.64
CA LYS A 119 20.64 -2.10 0.51
C LYS A 119 19.34 -2.61 1.15
N GLN A 120 18.29 -1.81 1.12
CA GLN A 120 16.97 -2.16 1.66
C GLN A 120 15.90 -1.96 0.59
N ILE A 121 14.92 -2.89 0.57
CA ILE A 121 13.70 -2.75 -0.24
C ILE A 121 12.50 -2.87 0.71
N LEU A 122 11.67 -1.83 0.74
CA LEU A 122 10.40 -1.83 1.44
C LEU A 122 9.30 -2.25 0.47
N VAL A 123 8.47 -3.22 0.89
CA VAL A 123 7.39 -3.79 0.08
C VAL A 123 6.11 -3.90 0.92
N PRO A 124 4.93 -3.96 0.29
CA PRO A 124 3.70 -4.24 1.03
C PRO A 124 3.77 -5.58 1.76
N PHE A 125 3.06 -5.66 2.87
CA PHE A 125 2.98 -6.88 3.69
C PHE A 125 2.48 -8.09 2.89
N ARG A 126 3.10 -9.26 3.08
CA ARG A 126 2.80 -10.51 2.37
C ARG A 126 1.38 -11.05 2.51
N TYR A 127 0.64 -10.60 3.51
CA TYR A 127 -0.77 -10.89 3.73
C TYR A 127 -1.62 -9.62 3.75
N ASP A 128 -1.23 -8.62 2.94
CA ASP A 128 -2.07 -7.48 2.66
C ASP A 128 -3.38 -7.93 1.99
N ARG A 129 -4.42 -7.10 2.06
CA ARG A 129 -5.74 -7.44 1.53
C ARG A 129 -5.93 -7.03 0.07
N HIS A 130 -5.03 -6.19 -0.47
CA HIS A 130 -5.14 -5.71 -1.85
C HIS A 130 -4.39 -6.63 -2.81
N PRO A 131 -5.02 -7.09 -3.93
CA PRO A 131 -4.39 -8.01 -4.88
C PRO A 131 -3.10 -7.48 -5.51
N ASP A 132 -3.02 -6.16 -5.79
CA ASP A 132 -1.81 -5.54 -6.36
C ASP A 132 -0.67 -5.50 -5.33
N HIS A 133 -0.97 -5.27 -4.04
CA HIS A 133 0.03 -5.35 -2.96
C HIS A 133 0.64 -6.75 -2.88
N LEU A 134 -0.20 -7.78 -2.95
CA LEU A 134 0.26 -9.17 -2.96
C LEU A 134 1.11 -9.47 -4.21
N ALA A 135 0.75 -8.91 -5.37
CA ALA A 135 1.50 -9.10 -6.60
C ALA A 135 2.89 -8.44 -6.52
N VAL A 136 2.99 -7.22 -5.97
CA VAL A 136 4.27 -6.53 -5.74
C VAL A 136 5.13 -7.30 -4.76
N ASN A 137 4.60 -7.67 -3.59
CA ASN A 137 5.32 -8.47 -2.62
C ASN A 137 5.85 -9.76 -3.27
N HIS A 138 4.99 -10.53 -3.93
CA HIS A 138 5.38 -11.77 -4.60
C HIS A 138 6.43 -11.57 -5.69
N ALA A 139 6.34 -10.49 -6.47
CA ALA A 139 7.30 -10.19 -7.53
C ALA A 139 8.71 -9.95 -6.96
N ILE A 140 8.82 -9.08 -5.96
CA ILE A 140 10.10 -8.76 -5.29
C ILE A 140 10.68 -9.99 -4.62
N VAL A 141 9.87 -10.70 -3.87
CA VAL A 141 10.24 -11.88 -3.14
C VAL A 141 10.80 -12.95 -4.05
N SER A 142 10.08 -13.27 -5.11
CA SER A 142 10.51 -14.33 -6.04
C SER A 142 11.78 -13.97 -6.79
N GLU A 143 12.05 -12.67 -7.00
CA GLU A 143 13.21 -12.17 -7.71
C GLU A 143 14.47 -12.14 -6.85
N PHE A 144 14.36 -11.58 -5.62
CA PHE A 144 15.53 -11.27 -4.80
C PHE A 144 15.85 -12.31 -3.74
N ARG A 145 15.04 -13.35 -3.58
CA ARG A 145 15.28 -14.43 -2.63
C ARG A 145 16.50 -15.30 -2.96
N ARG A 146 16.78 -15.49 -4.24
CA ARG A 146 17.81 -16.42 -4.74
C ARG A 146 18.75 -15.78 -5.75
N GLY A 147 18.66 -14.48 -5.96
CA GLY A 147 19.47 -13.74 -6.90
C GLY A 147 20.84 -13.36 -6.34
N ASP A 148 21.69 -12.81 -7.21
CA ASP A 148 23.02 -12.31 -6.85
C ASP A 148 22.97 -11.10 -5.93
N MET A 149 21.89 -10.31 -5.99
CA MET A 149 21.61 -9.24 -5.05
C MET A 149 20.72 -9.75 -3.92
N GLN A 150 21.09 -9.47 -2.69
CA GLN A 150 20.34 -9.83 -1.48
C GLN A 150 20.07 -8.60 -0.61
N PRO A 151 19.27 -7.65 -1.09
CA PRO A 151 18.88 -6.52 -0.27
C PRO A 151 18.04 -7.00 0.93
N GLN A 152 18.14 -6.32 2.05
CA GLN A 152 17.26 -6.56 3.17
C GLN A 152 15.82 -6.21 2.78
N LEU A 153 14.89 -7.15 2.93
CA LEU A 153 13.48 -6.91 2.67
C LEU A 153 12.76 -6.52 3.95
N ILE A 154 12.02 -5.42 3.87
CA ILE A 154 11.23 -4.87 4.95
C ILE A 154 9.79 -4.78 4.46
N GLU A 155 8.84 -5.33 5.20
CA GLU A 155 7.44 -5.26 4.82
C GLU A 155 6.73 -4.16 5.61
N TYR A 156 6.00 -3.28 4.92
CA TYR A 156 5.17 -2.24 5.50
C TYR A 156 3.67 -2.60 5.41
N PHE A 157 2.84 -1.94 6.21
CA PHE A 157 1.43 -2.28 6.38
C PHE A 157 0.51 -1.16 5.89
N VAL A 158 -0.35 -1.46 4.89
CA VAL A 158 -1.44 -0.57 4.45
C VAL A 158 -2.78 -1.16 4.88
N TYR A 159 -3.17 -2.33 4.35
CA TYR A 159 -4.45 -2.98 4.69
C TYR A 159 -4.27 -4.11 5.69
N TYR A 160 -3.92 -3.79 6.93
CA TYR A 160 -3.63 -4.73 8.02
C TYR A 160 -4.85 -5.13 8.86
N ARG A 161 -6.01 -4.49 8.68
CA ARG A 161 -7.23 -4.76 9.46
C ARG A 161 -8.07 -5.84 8.78
N TRP A 162 -8.19 -6.99 9.43
CA TRP A 162 -8.91 -8.16 8.95
C TRP A 162 -10.17 -8.39 9.78
N ARG A 163 -11.33 -8.47 9.13
CA ARG A 163 -12.63 -8.57 9.82
C ARG A 163 -12.89 -9.92 10.46
N LEU A 164 -12.37 -10.98 9.85
CA LEU A 164 -12.53 -12.36 10.33
C LEU A 164 -11.58 -12.72 11.47
N MET A 165 -10.61 -11.88 11.77
CA MET A 165 -9.72 -12.08 12.91
C MET A 165 -10.32 -11.46 14.18
N SER A 166 -10.26 -12.20 15.30
CA SER A 166 -10.81 -11.76 16.58
C SER A 166 -10.24 -10.41 17.04
N LYS A 167 -8.96 -10.17 16.82
CA LYS A 167 -8.29 -8.91 17.14
C LYS A 167 -8.36 -7.88 16.01
N ARG A 168 -8.92 -8.23 14.86
CA ARG A 168 -9.06 -7.40 13.65
C ARG A 168 -7.78 -6.76 13.08
N ASP A 169 -6.64 -6.94 13.71
CA ASP A 169 -5.35 -6.40 13.33
C ASP A 169 -4.34 -7.55 13.23
N ILE A 170 -3.88 -7.85 12.00
CA ILE A 170 -2.96 -8.95 11.72
C ILE A 170 -1.61 -8.79 12.45
N ARG A 171 -1.17 -7.54 12.70
CA ARG A 171 0.09 -7.24 13.39
C ARG A 171 0.14 -7.85 14.79
N ARG A 172 -1.02 -8.00 15.45
CA ARG A 172 -1.15 -8.62 16.79
C ARG A 172 -0.88 -10.13 16.81
N TYR A 173 -0.77 -10.74 15.63
CA TYR A 173 -0.43 -12.17 15.48
C TYR A 173 1.03 -12.38 15.04
N ILE A 174 1.77 -11.30 14.76
CA ILE A 174 3.18 -11.33 14.44
C ILE A 174 3.97 -11.43 15.76
N ARG A 175 5.01 -12.28 15.78
CA ARG A 175 5.90 -12.40 16.93
C ARG A 175 6.66 -11.09 17.15
N PRO A 176 6.78 -10.60 18.39
CA PRO A 176 7.34 -9.30 18.71
C PRO A 176 8.76 -9.05 18.16
N GLN A 177 9.58 -10.10 18.03
CA GLN A 177 10.94 -9.96 17.52
C GLN A 177 11.03 -9.63 16.02
N PHE A 178 9.95 -9.79 15.26
CA PHE A 178 9.89 -9.48 13.83
C PHE A 178 9.11 -8.20 13.52
N LEU A 179 8.39 -7.66 14.49
CA LEU A 179 7.58 -6.46 14.33
C LEU A 179 8.27 -5.27 15.00
N PHE A 180 8.59 -4.29 14.18
CA PHE A 180 9.22 -3.04 14.58
C PHE A 180 8.25 -1.89 14.45
N LYS A 181 8.32 -0.91 15.35
CA LYS A 181 7.54 0.31 15.30
C LYS A 181 8.46 1.52 15.14
N LEU A 182 7.96 2.54 14.46
CA LEU A 182 8.61 3.83 14.34
C LEU A 182 7.66 4.90 14.87
N GLU A 183 8.03 5.54 15.97
CA GLU A 183 7.30 6.70 16.48
C GLU A 183 7.49 7.88 15.52
N ILE A 184 6.37 8.48 15.07
CA ILE A 184 6.36 9.53 14.06
C ILE A 184 5.80 10.86 14.56
N GLY A 185 5.50 10.99 15.85
CA GLY A 185 4.85 12.16 16.43
C GLY A 185 5.50 13.49 16.04
N GLU A 186 6.83 13.55 16.01
CA GLU A 186 7.60 14.75 15.65
C GLU A 186 7.50 15.13 14.16
N VAL A 187 7.16 14.18 13.28
CA VAL A 187 7.02 14.37 11.83
C VAL A 187 5.56 14.17 11.34
N ALA A 188 4.62 13.98 12.27
CA ALA A 188 3.22 13.72 11.96
C ALA A 188 2.59 14.82 11.08
N GLN A 189 2.93 16.09 11.36
CA GLN A 189 2.46 17.21 10.56
C GLN A 189 3.02 17.18 9.13
N GLN A 190 4.30 16.86 8.96
CA GLN A 190 4.91 16.76 7.62
C GLN A 190 4.31 15.60 6.84
N LYS A 191 4.11 14.44 7.47
CA LYS A 191 3.40 13.31 6.88
C LYS A 191 1.98 13.71 6.47
N ARG A 192 1.24 14.43 7.32
CA ARG A 192 -0.11 14.90 7.02
C ARG A 192 -0.13 15.82 5.80
N GLN A 193 0.78 16.78 5.72
CA GLN A 193 0.89 17.68 4.56
C GLN A 193 1.15 16.90 3.26
N ALA A 194 2.00 15.87 3.30
CA ALA A 194 2.23 15.02 2.15
C ALA A 194 0.96 14.23 1.75
N LEU A 195 0.22 13.68 2.72
CA LEU A 195 -1.05 13.00 2.47
C LEU A 195 -2.13 13.93 1.91
N ASP A 196 -2.14 15.18 2.31
CA ASP A 196 -3.11 16.19 1.81
C ASP A 196 -2.88 16.55 0.32
N CYS A 197 -1.74 16.20 -0.27
CA CYS A 197 -1.49 16.34 -1.71
C CYS A 197 -2.34 15.39 -2.56
N PHE A 198 -2.78 14.24 -2.05
CA PHE A 198 -3.55 13.26 -2.81
C PHE A 198 -5.03 13.63 -2.92
N THR A 199 -5.32 14.79 -3.50
CA THR A 199 -6.67 15.39 -3.57
C THR A 199 -7.67 14.47 -4.25
N SER A 200 -7.25 13.71 -5.28
CA SER A 200 -8.09 12.72 -5.95
C SER A 200 -8.54 11.58 -5.03
N GLN A 201 -7.82 11.33 -3.92
CA GLN A 201 -8.09 10.25 -2.98
C GLN A 201 -8.76 10.73 -1.69
N ILE A 202 -8.46 11.94 -1.24
CA ILE A 202 -8.95 12.48 0.05
C ILE A 202 -10.22 13.31 -0.08
N THR A 203 -10.69 13.59 -1.31
CA THR A 203 -11.92 14.33 -1.56
C THR A 203 -12.96 13.47 -2.30
N ILE A 204 -14.18 13.98 -2.42
CA ILE A 204 -15.17 13.49 -3.38
C ILE A 204 -14.78 14.04 -4.74
N TYR A 205 -13.90 13.35 -5.45
CA TYR A 205 -13.28 13.78 -6.68
C TYR A 205 -14.24 13.71 -7.89
N TYR A 206 -15.14 12.73 -7.88
CA TYR A 206 -16.15 12.58 -8.92
C TYR A 206 -17.56 12.73 -8.35
N PRO A 207 -18.51 13.33 -9.11
CA PRO A 207 -19.90 13.54 -8.64
C PRO A 207 -20.66 12.27 -8.25
N TRP A 208 -20.22 11.10 -8.75
CA TRP A 208 -20.83 9.81 -8.43
C TRP A 208 -20.26 9.14 -7.17
N GLN A 209 -19.17 9.68 -6.61
CA GLN A 209 -18.63 9.17 -5.34
C GLN A 209 -19.54 9.55 -4.17
N THR A 210 -19.63 8.67 -3.18
CA THR A 210 -20.38 8.91 -1.93
C THR A 210 -19.48 9.26 -0.75
N ARG A 211 -18.15 9.05 -0.91
CA ARG A 211 -17.13 9.38 0.10
C ARG A 211 -15.74 9.40 -0.55
N PRO A 212 -14.77 10.04 0.06
CA PRO A 212 -13.36 9.91 -0.30
C PRO A 212 -12.87 8.45 -0.22
N ILE A 213 -11.81 8.12 -0.94
CA ILE A 213 -11.11 6.84 -0.82
C ILE A 213 -10.39 6.78 0.52
N LEU A 214 -9.59 7.80 0.81
CA LEU A 214 -8.91 8.01 2.09
C LEU A 214 -9.75 8.99 2.91
N THR A 215 -10.38 8.50 3.96
CA THR A 215 -11.21 9.34 4.84
C THR A 215 -10.34 10.10 5.83
N SER A 216 -10.83 11.25 6.32
CA SER A 216 -10.12 12.03 7.37
C SER A 216 -9.77 11.18 8.59
N ILE A 217 -10.69 10.31 9.01
CA ILE A 217 -10.46 9.40 10.15
C ILE A 217 -9.24 8.49 9.88
N LEU A 218 -9.14 7.93 8.66
CA LEU A 218 -7.99 7.11 8.29
C LEU A 218 -6.69 7.93 8.30
N LEU A 219 -6.72 9.13 7.72
CA LEU A 219 -5.55 10.01 7.67
C LEU A 219 -5.10 10.42 9.08
N ASP A 220 -6.03 10.74 9.96
CA ASP A 220 -5.73 11.07 11.35
C ASP A 220 -5.11 9.88 12.08
N GLU A 221 -5.66 8.66 11.89
CA GLU A 221 -5.10 7.43 12.44
C GLU A 221 -3.67 7.18 11.94
N GLU A 222 -3.41 7.34 10.64
CA GLU A 222 -2.08 7.08 10.04
C GLU A 222 -1.04 8.16 10.43
N CYS A 223 -1.47 9.35 10.84
CA CYS A 223 -0.57 10.41 11.32
C CYS A 223 -0.34 10.37 12.83
N GLN A 224 -1.31 9.87 13.62
CA GLN A 224 -1.21 9.83 15.08
C GLN A 224 -0.57 8.55 15.61
N ASN A 225 -0.63 7.46 14.84
CA ASN A 225 -0.09 6.17 15.25
C ASN A 225 1.32 5.93 14.72
N PRO A 226 2.12 5.11 15.41
CA PRO A 226 3.41 4.66 14.89
C PRO A 226 3.26 3.93 13.56
N GLU A 227 4.27 4.06 12.70
CA GLU A 227 4.41 3.18 11.55
C GLU A 227 4.99 1.82 11.96
N PHE A 228 4.57 0.77 11.29
CA PHE A 228 4.98 -0.59 11.62
C PHE A 228 5.67 -1.26 10.43
N PHE A 229 6.72 -2.02 10.76
CA PHE A 229 7.53 -2.72 9.78
C PHE A 229 7.78 -4.15 10.24
N LEU A 230 7.68 -5.10 9.31
CA LEU A 230 8.08 -6.47 9.55
C LEU A 230 9.45 -6.69 8.94
N ILE A 231 10.42 -7.08 9.78
CA ILE A 231 11.78 -7.39 9.38
C ILE A 231 12.06 -8.81 9.84
N SER A 232 12.40 -9.70 8.92
CA SER A 232 12.85 -11.04 9.24
C SER A 232 14.13 -11.37 8.49
N ASN A 233 15.17 -11.80 9.19
CA ASN A 233 16.45 -12.18 8.57
C ASN A 233 16.30 -13.41 7.67
N ASP A 234 15.37 -14.30 8.01
CA ASP A 234 14.84 -15.36 7.14
C ASP A 234 13.53 -14.89 6.52
N SER A 235 13.62 -13.93 5.60
CA SER A 235 12.50 -13.17 5.03
C SER A 235 11.35 -14.03 4.50
N TRP A 236 11.44 -15.37 4.58
CA TRP A 236 10.60 -16.31 3.86
C TRP A 236 10.07 -17.50 4.69
N ALA A 237 10.49 -17.67 5.93
CA ALA A 237 9.90 -18.66 6.81
C ALA A 237 8.53 -18.16 7.30
N GLY A 238 7.53 -18.18 6.41
CA GLY A 238 6.19 -17.65 6.69
C GLY A 238 5.58 -18.15 7.99
N ALA A 239 5.90 -19.38 8.41
CA ALA A 239 5.46 -19.96 9.67
C ALA A 239 6.15 -19.37 10.90
N ALA A 240 7.43 -19.01 10.83
CA ALA A 240 8.21 -18.56 11.97
C ALA A 240 7.82 -17.13 12.43
N VAL A 241 7.23 -16.33 11.55
CA VAL A 241 6.88 -14.93 11.83
C VAL A 241 5.64 -14.79 12.71
N PHE A 242 4.72 -15.76 12.65
CA PHE A 242 3.45 -15.66 13.36
C PHE A 242 3.45 -16.43 14.68
N SER A 243 2.75 -15.92 15.69
CA SER A 243 2.55 -16.56 17.00
C SER A 243 1.50 -17.67 16.96
N ASN A 244 0.61 -17.67 15.97
CA ASN A 244 -0.49 -18.63 15.82
C ASN A 244 -0.29 -19.50 14.58
N SER A 245 -1.14 -20.52 14.44
CA SER A 245 -1.14 -21.42 13.28
C SER A 245 -1.23 -20.63 11.96
N VAL A 246 -0.20 -20.76 11.14
CA VAL A 246 -0.13 -20.17 9.80
C VAL A 246 -1.29 -20.66 8.92
N PHE A 247 -1.76 -21.90 9.14
CA PHE A 247 -2.93 -22.44 8.46
C PHE A 247 -4.17 -21.58 8.67
N TRP A 248 -4.43 -21.11 9.92
CA TRP A 248 -5.55 -20.22 10.22
C TRP A 248 -5.43 -18.87 9.52
N ILE A 249 -4.23 -18.30 9.51
CA ILE A 249 -3.97 -17.03 8.82
C ILE A 249 -4.21 -17.17 7.32
N HIS A 250 -3.72 -18.23 6.69
CA HIS A 250 -3.96 -18.54 5.28
C HIS A 250 -5.45 -18.75 4.97
N LEU A 251 -6.16 -19.46 5.83
CA LEU A 251 -7.59 -19.71 5.66
C LEU A 251 -8.37 -18.40 5.71
N VAL A 252 -8.13 -17.56 6.71
CA VAL A 252 -8.79 -16.25 6.84
C VAL A 252 -8.43 -15.33 5.67
N HIS A 253 -7.16 -15.31 5.24
CA HIS A 253 -6.72 -14.53 4.08
C HIS A 253 -7.46 -14.92 2.78
N ARG A 254 -7.74 -16.21 2.59
CA ARG A 254 -8.50 -16.70 1.43
C ARG A 254 -10.00 -16.39 1.52
N LEU A 255 -10.58 -16.48 2.71
CA LEU A 255 -12.03 -16.31 2.91
C LEU A 255 -12.46 -14.84 2.93
N GLU A 256 -11.64 -13.95 3.47
CA GLU A 256 -12.02 -12.54 3.65
C GLU A 256 -12.34 -11.81 2.32
N PRO A 257 -11.56 -11.94 1.23
CA PRO A 257 -11.90 -11.34 -0.07
C PRO A 257 -13.21 -11.87 -0.65
N PHE A 258 -13.51 -13.17 -0.44
CA PHE A 258 -14.75 -13.78 -0.91
C PHE A 258 -15.95 -13.18 -0.17
N LEU A 259 -15.89 -13.07 1.15
CA LEU A 259 -16.96 -12.49 1.99
C LEU A 259 -17.18 -11.00 1.69
N GLN A 260 -16.10 -10.26 1.41
CA GLN A 260 -16.22 -8.87 1.00
C GLN A 260 -16.92 -8.71 -0.34
N ARG A 261 -16.58 -9.51 -1.36
CA ARG A 261 -17.26 -9.50 -2.66
C ARG A 261 -18.75 -9.82 -2.50
N TRP A 262 -19.07 -10.79 -1.66
CA TRP A 262 -20.44 -11.18 -1.36
C TRP A 262 -21.21 -10.04 -0.69
N LYS A 263 -20.64 -9.40 0.31
CA LYS A 263 -21.21 -8.22 0.98
C LYS A 263 -21.43 -7.05 0.02
N TYR A 264 -20.47 -6.78 -0.87
CA TYR A 264 -20.62 -5.74 -1.89
C TYR A 264 -21.75 -6.05 -2.86
N ARG A 265 -21.89 -7.31 -3.31
CA ARG A 265 -22.97 -7.74 -4.19
C ARG A 265 -24.34 -7.59 -3.54
N ILE A 266 -24.49 -8.01 -2.29
CA ILE A 266 -25.74 -7.85 -1.53
C ILE A 266 -26.05 -6.38 -1.30
N GLY A 267 -25.07 -5.57 -0.89
CA GLY A 267 -25.24 -4.15 -0.70
C GLY A 267 -25.66 -3.41 -1.99
N ALA A 268 -25.06 -3.76 -3.11
CA ALA A 268 -25.44 -3.23 -4.42
C ALA A 268 -26.85 -3.68 -4.84
N TYR A 269 -27.21 -4.94 -4.56
CA TYR A 269 -28.56 -5.47 -4.82
C TYR A 269 -29.63 -4.78 -3.98
N LEU A 270 -29.39 -4.63 -2.67
CA LEU A 270 -30.31 -3.94 -1.76
C LEU A 270 -30.47 -2.46 -2.11
N LYS A 271 -29.39 -1.77 -2.52
CA LYS A 271 -29.49 -0.39 -3.01
C LYS A 271 -30.33 -0.30 -4.30
N ARG A 272 -30.20 -1.26 -5.22
CA ARG A 272 -31.05 -1.33 -6.42
C ARG A 272 -32.51 -1.51 -6.07
N LEU A 273 -32.85 -2.40 -5.15
CA LEU A 273 -34.23 -2.61 -4.67
C LEU A 273 -34.82 -1.35 -4.06
N LEU A 274 -34.06 -0.65 -3.21
CA LEU A 274 -34.50 0.61 -2.61
C LEU A 274 -34.71 1.71 -3.65
N GLN A 275 -33.81 1.83 -4.64
CA GLN A 275 -33.94 2.83 -5.72
C GLN A 275 -35.12 2.55 -6.65
N ASN A 276 -35.44 1.28 -6.93
CA ASN A 276 -36.61 0.91 -7.70
C ASN A 276 -37.90 1.18 -6.90
N TYR A 277 -37.92 0.85 -5.61
CA TYR A 277 -39.07 1.12 -4.73
C TYR A 277 -39.40 2.62 -4.66
N VAL A 278 -38.39 3.47 -4.51
CA VAL A 278 -38.57 4.95 -4.51
C VAL A 278 -39.04 5.48 -5.87
N ARG A 279 -38.67 4.82 -6.99
CA ARG A 279 -39.12 5.22 -8.34
C ARG A 279 -40.57 4.80 -8.65
N GLU A 280 -41.04 3.71 -8.05
CA GLU A 280 -42.42 3.23 -8.20
C GLU A 280 -43.39 3.94 -7.25
N SER A 281 -42.87 4.68 -6.25
CA SER A 281 -43.65 5.41 -5.24
C SER A 281 -43.79 6.90 -5.55
N ASN A 282 -43.17 7.38 -6.63
CA ASN A 282 -43.29 8.74 -7.19
C ASN A 282 -43.84 8.66 -8.62
#